data_a83edf42ed9fa9c9ce3bc5c0220c0c3b
#
_entry.id   a83edf42ed9fa9c9ce3bc5c0220c0c3b
#
_cell.length_a   1.000
_cell.length_b   1.000
_cell.length_c   1.000
_cell.angle_alpha   90.00
_cell.angle_beta   90.00
_cell.angle_gamma   90.00
#
_symmetry.space_group_name_H-M   'P 1'
#
loop_
_entity.id
_entity.type
_entity.pdbx_description
1 polymer ?
#
loop_
_entity_poly.entity_id
_entity_poly.type
_entity_poly.pdbx_seq_one_letter_code
_entity_poly.pdbx_strand_id
1 'polypeptide(L)'
;MITDQLLFALKLVATLGCGLVAGVFFAFSTFVMSALARLQPREGIVAMQSINITAINPLFMVALFGTALACLFLAIASLLKWHQPGAVYWLVASLLYLVGTVVVTIAFNVPLNDALAIAKPDTTEGANLWARYLTNWTFWNHVRTIAAFGAAVLLTVFKT
;
A
#
# COMPACT_ATOMS: atom_id res chain seq x y z
N MET A 1 -16.30 -23.21 -12.57
CA MET A 1 -16.53 -23.09 -11.12
C MET A 1 -15.17 -22.97 -10.46
N ILE A 2 -14.98 -21.99 -9.58
CA ILE A 2 -13.77 -21.87 -8.74
C ILE A 2 -13.86 -23.00 -7.73
N THR A 3 -12.86 -23.90 -7.72
CA THR A 3 -12.77 -24.98 -6.73
C THR A 3 -12.41 -24.40 -5.35
N ASP A 4 -12.76 -25.10 -4.27
CA ASP A 4 -12.47 -24.61 -2.91
C ASP A 4 -10.95 -24.54 -2.64
N GLN A 5 -10.18 -25.41 -3.27
CA GLN A 5 -8.71 -25.36 -3.24
C GLN A 5 -8.15 -24.08 -3.88
N LEU A 6 -8.70 -23.68 -5.04
CA LEU A 6 -8.27 -22.45 -5.71
C LEU A 6 -8.66 -21.22 -4.89
N LEU A 7 -9.84 -21.20 -4.29
CA LEU A 7 -10.28 -20.13 -3.42
C LEU A 7 -9.40 -20.02 -2.17
N PHE A 8 -9.04 -21.15 -1.58
CA PHE A 8 -8.11 -21.19 -0.44
C PHE A 8 -6.73 -20.62 -0.83
N ALA A 9 -6.16 -21.07 -1.95
CA ALA A 9 -4.88 -20.57 -2.44
C ALA A 9 -4.93 -19.06 -2.71
N LEU A 10 -6.00 -18.58 -3.33
CA LEU A 10 -6.21 -17.16 -3.60
C LEU A 10 -6.29 -16.33 -2.32
N LYS A 11 -7.03 -16.79 -1.31
CA LYS A 11 -7.11 -16.16 0.00
C LYS A 11 -5.74 -16.12 0.69
N LEU A 12 -4.99 -17.22 0.65
CA LEU A 12 -3.66 -17.29 1.24
C LEU A 12 -2.71 -16.28 0.59
N VAL A 13 -2.67 -16.24 -0.73
CA VAL A 13 -1.84 -15.29 -1.49
C VAL A 13 -2.23 -13.84 -1.17
N ALA A 14 -3.53 -13.53 -1.17
CA ALA A 14 -4.00 -12.20 -0.82
C ALA A 14 -3.65 -11.81 0.63
N THR A 15 -3.82 -12.73 1.59
CA THR A 15 -3.51 -12.48 3.01
C THR A 15 -2.02 -12.18 3.21
N LEU A 16 -1.15 -13.04 2.67
CA LEU A 16 0.30 -12.87 2.79
C LEU A 16 0.78 -11.60 2.08
N GLY A 17 0.23 -11.33 0.89
CA GLY A 17 0.54 -10.13 0.14
C GLY A 17 0.09 -8.84 0.85
N CYS A 18 -1.14 -8.81 1.38
CA CYS A 18 -1.64 -7.68 2.18
C CYS A 18 -0.76 -7.45 3.42
N GLY A 19 -0.36 -8.52 4.13
CA GLY A 19 0.52 -8.43 5.30
C GLY A 19 1.91 -7.91 4.94
N LEU A 20 2.51 -8.40 3.86
CA LEU A 20 3.82 -7.96 3.38
C LEU A 20 3.81 -6.46 3.00
N VAL A 21 2.83 -6.04 2.21
CA VAL A 21 2.69 -4.64 1.78
C VAL A 21 2.38 -3.73 2.96
N ALA A 22 1.52 -4.17 3.89
CA ALA A 22 1.26 -3.45 5.13
C ALA A 22 2.54 -3.27 5.95
N GLY A 23 3.39 -4.30 6.05
CA GLY A 23 4.66 -4.23 6.77
C GLY A 23 5.63 -3.19 6.18
N VAL A 24 5.73 -3.12 4.85
CA VAL A 24 6.55 -2.09 4.18
C VAL A 24 6.00 -0.70 4.49
N PHE A 25 4.70 -0.47 4.34
CA PHE A 25 4.09 0.83 4.62
C PHE A 25 4.15 1.19 6.11
N PHE A 26 4.03 0.22 6.99
CA PHE A 26 4.22 0.40 8.43
C PHE A 26 5.62 0.90 8.77
N ALA A 27 6.66 0.34 8.16
CA ALA A 27 8.03 0.80 8.33
C ALA A 27 8.16 2.30 7.97
N PHE A 28 7.60 2.70 6.83
CA PHE A 28 7.58 4.12 6.42
C PHE A 28 6.73 4.98 7.36
N SER A 29 5.60 4.47 7.85
CA SER A 29 4.69 5.18 8.75
C SER A 29 5.29 5.45 10.14
N THR A 30 6.21 4.61 10.59
CA THR A 30 6.66 4.62 11.98
C THR A 30 8.09 5.14 12.15
N PHE A 31 9.04 4.69 11.36
CA PHE A 31 10.45 5.05 11.59
C PHE A 31 11.18 5.61 10.37
N VAL A 32 10.86 5.17 9.12
CA VAL A 32 11.63 5.64 7.95
C VAL A 32 11.40 7.14 7.73
N MET A 33 10.13 7.60 7.65
CA MET A 33 9.82 9.02 7.45
C MET A 33 10.28 9.87 8.63
N SER A 34 10.20 9.35 9.86
CA SER A 34 10.71 10.02 11.04
C SER A 34 12.23 10.16 11.03
N ALA A 35 12.95 9.17 10.51
CA ALA A 35 14.40 9.27 10.35
C ALA A 35 14.79 10.29 9.27
N LEU A 36 14.10 10.27 8.11
CA LEU A 36 14.32 11.25 7.04
C LEU A 36 14.00 12.69 7.47
N ALA A 37 12.99 12.89 8.33
CA ALA A 37 12.63 14.20 8.86
C ALA A 37 13.71 14.81 9.79
N ARG A 38 14.63 14.00 10.31
CA ARG A 38 15.76 14.47 11.13
C ARG A 38 16.97 14.96 10.31
N LEU A 39 16.99 14.63 9.03
CA LEU A 39 18.03 15.09 8.10
C LEU A 39 17.78 16.54 7.71
N GLN A 40 18.82 17.24 7.23
CA GLN A 40 18.62 18.51 6.57
C GLN A 40 17.69 18.33 5.35
N PRO A 41 16.85 19.32 4.99
CA PRO A 41 15.90 19.18 3.88
C PRO A 41 16.52 18.65 2.59
N ARG A 42 17.72 19.15 2.24
CA ARG A 42 18.49 18.69 1.09
C ARG A 42 18.74 17.18 1.11
N GLU A 43 19.22 16.69 2.24
CA GLU A 43 19.59 15.27 2.40
C GLU A 43 18.34 14.38 2.40
N GLY A 44 17.27 14.83 3.07
CA GLY A 44 15.99 14.13 3.09
C GLY A 44 15.37 14.01 1.70
N ILE A 45 15.40 15.08 0.90
CA ILE A 45 14.92 15.08 -0.49
C ILE A 45 15.72 14.07 -1.32
N VAL A 46 17.06 14.15 -1.31
CA VAL A 46 17.93 13.26 -2.10
C VAL A 46 17.70 11.80 -1.71
N ALA A 47 17.65 11.51 -0.41
CA ALA A 47 17.38 10.16 0.08
C ALA A 47 16.02 9.63 -0.37
N MET A 48 14.97 10.44 -0.25
CA MET A 48 13.62 10.00 -0.64
C MET A 48 13.44 9.89 -2.15
N GLN A 49 14.07 10.75 -2.95
CA GLN A 49 14.14 10.59 -4.40
C GLN A 49 14.77 9.26 -4.79
N SER A 50 15.89 8.88 -4.15
CA SER A 50 16.54 7.59 -4.36
C SER A 50 15.65 6.41 -3.94
N ILE A 51 14.97 6.51 -2.80
CA ILE A 51 14.03 5.50 -2.32
C ILE A 51 12.88 5.32 -3.32
N ASN A 52 12.28 6.40 -3.82
CA ASN A 52 11.18 6.34 -4.77
C ASN A 52 11.57 5.64 -6.09
N ILE A 53 12.78 5.89 -6.59
CA ILE A 53 13.31 5.20 -7.78
C ILE A 53 13.53 3.72 -7.48
N THR A 54 14.18 3.40 -6.36
CA THR A 54 14.52 2.03 -5.99
C THR A 54 13.29 1.18 -5.65
N ALA A 55 12.23 1.80 -5.14
CA ALA A 55 10.98 1.12 -4.83
C ALA A 55 10.27 0.57 -6.09
N ILE A 56 10.56 1.12 -7.28
CA ILE A 56 10.04 0.61 -8.55
C ILE A 56 10.92 -0.57 -9.01
N ASN A 57 10.92 -1.64 -8.24
CA ASN A 57 11.61 -2.88 -8.59
C ASN A 57 10.62 -4.04 -8.77
N PRO A 58 10.98 -5.09 -9.54
CA PRO A 58 10.06 -6.17 -9.87
C PRO A 58 9.46 -6.87 -8.65
N LEU A 59 10.22 -7.08 -7.58
CA LEU A 59 9.75 -7.79 -6.40
C LEU A 59 8.66 -7.00 -5.67
N PHE A 60 8.87 -5.70 -5.45
CA PHE A 60 7.86 -4.86 -4.80
C PHE A 60 6.64 -4.64 -5.70
N MET A 61 6.85 -4.47 -7.01
CA MET A 61 5.74 -4.34 -7.97
C MET A 61 4.88 -5.62 -8.02
N VAL A 62 5.50 -6.80 -8.03
CA VAL A 62 4.77 -8.08 -7.94
C VAL A 62 4.04 -8.20 -6.60
N ALA A 63 4.66 -7.84 -5.49
CA ALA A 63 3.98 -7.85 -4.19
C ALA A 63 2.76 -6.91 -4.18
N LEU A 64 2.90 -5.68 -4.67
CA LEU A 64 1.82 -4.68 -4.66
C LEU A 64 0.69 -5.04 -5.63
N PHE A 65 1.00 -5.22 -6.91
CA PHE A 65 0.00 -5.44 -7.96
C PHE A 65 -0.47 -6.90 -8.05
N GLY A 66 0.38 -7.87 -7.73
CA GLY A 66 -0.03 -9.27 -7.61
C GLY A 66 -1.04 -9.47 -6.49
N THR A 67 -0.84 -8.80 -5.34
CA THR A 67 -1.84 -8.78 -4.27
C THR A 67 -3.13 -8.08 -4.71
N ALA A 68 -3.03 -6.97 -5.44
CA ALA A 68 -4.21 -6.29 -5.99
C ALA A 68 -5.01 -7.21 -6.91
N LEU A 69 -4.34 -7.94 -7.79
CA LEU A 69 -4.97 -8.91 -8.67
C LEU A 69 -5.65 -10.05 -7.89
N ALA A 70 -4.98 -10.58 -6.85
CA ALA A 70 -5.58 -11.58 -5.98
C ALA A 70 -6.82 -11.04 -5.25
N CYS A 71 -6.78 -9.81 -4.73
CA CYS A 71 -7.92 -9.14 -4.12
C CYS A 71 -9.05 -8.90 -5.13
N LEU A 72 -8.75 -8.54 -6.37
CA LEU A 72 -9.76 -8.38 -7.41
C LEU A 72 -10.51 -9.69 -7.68
N PHE A 73 -9.77 -10.81 -7.85
CA PHE A 73 -10.40 -12.12 -8.02
C PHE A 73 -11.20 -12.56 -6.78
N LEU A 74 -10.74 -12.23 -5.57
CA LEU A 74 -11.50 -12.49 -4.36
C LEU A 74 -12.78 -11.67 -4.28
N ALA A 75 -12.75 -10.39 -4.69
CA ALA A 75 -13.95 -9.56 -4.75
C ALA A 75 -14.99 -10.16 -5.72
N ILE A 76 -14.55 -10.57 -6.91
CA ILE A 76 -15.43 -11.24 -7.88
C ILE A 76 -15.97 -12.56 -7.30
N ALA A 77 -15.11 -13.39 -6.70
CA ALA A 77 -15.51 -14.66 -6.10
C ALA A 77 -16.52 -14.44 -4.97
N SER A 78 -16.37 -13.40 -4.16
CA SER A 78 -17.30 -13.07 -3.07
C SER A 78 -18.69 -12.70 -3.59
N LEU A 79 -18.76 -11.96 -4.70
CA LEU A 79 -20.02 -11.60 -5.34
C LEU A 79 -20.71 -12.82 -5.96
N LEU A 80 -19.96 -13.70 -6.60
CA LEU A 80 -20.48 -14.93 -7.19
C LEU A 80 -20.93 -15.96 -6.13
N LYS A 81 -20.28 -15.94 -4.97
CA LYS A 81 -20.57 -16.84 -3.84
C LYS A 81 -21.19 -16.09 -2.65
N TRP A 82 -22.03 -15.10 -2.89
CA TRP A 82 -22.57 -14.18 -1.88
C TRP A 82 -23.22 -14.87 -0.67
N HIS A 83 -23.84 -16.03 -0.90
CA HIS A 83 -24.52 -16.79 0.15
C HIS A 83 -23.57 -17.66 1.00
N GLN A 84 -22.28 -17.69 0.68
CA GLN A 84 -21.33 -18.43 1.49
C GLN A 84 -20.98 -17.66 2.77
N PRO A 85 -20.81 -18.34 3.90
CA PRO A 85 -20.25 -17.74 5.10
C PRO A 85 -18.90 -17.07 4.78
N GLY A 86 -18.73 -15.82 5.19
CA GLY A 86 -17.48 -15.10 4.98
C GLY A 86 -17.37 -14.29 3.68
N ALA A 87 -18.27 -14.44 2.70
CA ALA A 87 -18.22 -13.70 1.42
C ALA A 87 -18.12 -12.17 1.61
N VAL A 88 -18.91 -11.61 2.53
CA VAL A 88 -18.90 -10.18 2.86
C VAL A 88 -17.51 -9.74 3.35
N TYR A 89 -16.86 -10.54 4.18
CA TYR A 89 -15.53 -10.21 4.71
C TYR A 89 -14.45 -10.25 3.61
N TRP A 90 -14.56 -11.18 2.65
CA TRP A 90 -13.64 -11.21 1.49
C TRP A 90 -13.82 -9.99 0.61
N LEU A 91 -15.06 -9.57 0.40
CA LEU A 91 -15.35 -8.35 -0.38
C LEU A 91 -14.79 -7.12 0.32
N VAL A 92 -15.08 -6.94 1.62
CA VAL A 92 -14.61 -5.78 2.38
C VAL A 92 -13.07 -5.76 2.44
N ALA A 93 -12.43 -6.89 2.70
CA ALA A 93 -10.97 -7.00 2.70
C ALA A 93 -10.37 -6.63 1.34
N SER A 94 -10.96 -7.14 0.25
CA SER A 94 -10.53 -6.83 -1.11
C SER A 94 -10.69 -5.34 -1.42
N LEU A 95 -11.81 -4.72 -1.05
CA LEU A 95 -12.04 -3.29 -1.24
C LEU A 95 -11.09 -2.43 -0.40
N LEU A 96 -10.80 -2.82 0.84
CA LEU A 96 -9.80 -2.14 1.65
C LEU A 96 -8.44 -2.11 0.95
N TYR A 97 -8.00 -3.24 0.38
CA TYR A 97 -6.74 -3.27 -0.32
C TYR A 97 -6.80 -2.49 -1.65
N LEU A 98 -7.78 -2.75 -2.49
CA LEU A 98 -7.89 -2.13 -3.82
C LEU A 98 -8.07 -0.61 -3.72
N VAL A 99 -8.97 -0.15 -2.86
CA VAL A 99 -9.26 1.28 -2.72
C VAL A 99 -8.29 1.92 -1.71
N GLY A 100 -8.22 1.40 -0.49
CA GLY A 100 -7.44 2.01 0.59
C GLY A 100 -5.93 1.90 0.40
N THR A 101 -5.45 0.97 -0.43
CA THR A 101 -4.01 0.81 -0.73
C THR A 101 -3.70 1.27 -2.15
N VAL A 102 -4.29 0.67 -3.19
CA VAL A 102 -3.88 0.92 -4.58
C VAL A 102 -4.38 2.27 -5.08
N VAL A 103 -5.69 2.56 -4.95
CA VAL A 103 -6.24 3.85 -5.41
C VAL A 103 -5.62 5.00 -4.61
N VAL A 104 -5.46 4.86 -3.29
CA VAL A 104 -4.78 5.88 -2.47
C VAL A 104 -3.34 6.09 -2.91
N THR A 105 -2.59 5.03 -3.26
CA THR A 105 -1.23 5.16 -3.81
C THR A 105 -1.24 6.00 -5.07
N ILE A 106 -2.10 5.68 -6.04
CA ILE A 106 -2.14 6.35 -7.35
C ILE A 106 -2.63 7.80 -7.22
N ALA A 107 -3.66 8.03 -6.39
CA ALA A 107 -4.29 9.35 -6.30
C ALA A 107 -3.54 10.35 -5.41
N PHE A 108 -2.82 9.89 -4.41
CA PHE A 108 -2.23 10.78 -3.41
C PHE A 108 -0.71 10.63 -3.24
N ASN A 109 -0.18 9.41 -3.13
CA ASN A 109 1.26 9.25 -2.90
C ASN A 109 2.10 9.42 -4.17
N VAL A 110 1.65 8.89 -5.32
CA VAL A 110 2.36 9.04 -6.59
C VAL A 110 2.49 10.50 -7.01
N PRO A 111 1.44 11.35 -7.00
CA PRO A 111 1.61 12.77 -7.34
C PRO A 111 2.58 13.52 -6.43
N LEU A 112 2.64 13.16 -5.14
CA LEU A 112 3.63 13.73 -4.22
C LEU A 112 5.05 13.26 -4.57
N ASN A 113 5.23 11.99 -4.95
CA ASN A 113 6.50 11.46 -5.41
C ASN A 113 6.96 12.16 -6.69
N ASP A 114 6.06 12.38 -7.65
CA ASP A 114 6.35 13.07 -8.90
C ASP A 114 6.79 14.53 -8.67
N ALA A 115 6.08 15.22 -7.77
CA ALA A 115 6.46 16.57 -7.37
C ALA A 115 7.85 16.59 -6.69
N LEU A 116 8.13 15.60 -5.84
CA LEU A 116 9.43 15.50 -5.18
C LEU A 116 10.56 15.15 -6.18
N ALA A 117 10.27 14.32 -7.19
CA ALA A 117 11.28 13.87 -8.18
C ALA A 117 11.91 15.04 -8.96
N ILE A 118 11.16 16.10 -9.23
CA ILE A 118 11.63 17.29 -9.94
C ILE A 118 12.12 18.41 -9.01
N ALA A 119 11.99 18.24 -7.70
CA ALA A 119 12.42 19.24 -6.74
C ALA A 119 13.94 19.41 -6.72
N LYS A 120 14.40 20.65 -6.67
CA LYS A 120 15.83 20.99 -6.50
C LYS A 120 16.14 21.00 -5.00
N PRO A 121 17.03 20.09 -4.50
CA PRO A 121 17.26 19.94 -3.06
C PRO A 121 17.86 21.16 -2.36
N ASP A 122 18.62 21.98 -3.12
CA ASP A 122 19.37 23.13 -2.58
C ASP A 122 18.59 24.46 -2.60
N THR A 123 17.25 24.41 -2.84
CA THR A 123 16.41 25.62 -2.94
C THR A 123 15.44 25.74 -1.76
N THR A 124 15.03 26.96 -1.47
CA THR A 124 13.97 27.24 -0.47
C THR A 124 12.64 26.58 -0.86
N GLU A 125 12.33 26.58 -2.16
CA GLU A 125 11.14 25.90 -2.71
C GLU A 125 11.20 24.40 -2.46
N GLY A 126 12.37 23.77 -2.65
CA GLY A 126 12.61 22.37 -2.34
C GLY A 126 12.40 22.08 -0.86
N ALA A 127 12.93 22.90 0.03
CA ALA A 127 12.74 22.74 1.47
C ALA A 127 11.26 22.88 1.89
N ASN A 128 10.54 23.84 1.31
CA ASN A 128 9.10 24.01 1.55
C ASN A 128 8.26 22.85 1.02
N LEU A 129 8.63 22.31 -0.15
CA LEU A 129 7.99 21.11 -0.69
C LEU A 129 8.24 19.91 0.21
N TRP A 130 9.47 19.73 0.71
CA TRP A 130 9.84 18.66 1.61
C TRP A 130 9.02 18.67 2.91
N ALA A 131 8.86 19.81 3.54
CA ALA A 131 8.03 19.94 4.74
C ALA A 131 6.58 19.49 4.49
N ARG A 132 5.98 19.88 3.37
CA ARG A 132 4.63 19.43 2.98
C ARG A 132 4.59 17.95 2.63
N TYR A 133 5.63 17.46 1.95
CA TYR A 133 5.76 16.04 1.60
C TYR A 133 5.80 15.16 2.85
N LEU A 134 6.63 15.50 3.83
CA LEU A 134 6.72 14.78 5.10
C LEU A 134 5.34 14.61 5.77
N THR A 135 4.51 15.65 5.77
CA THR A 135 3.18 15.60 6.39
C THR A 135 2.19 14.83 5.53
N ASN A 136 2.02 15.23 4.26
CA ASN A 136 0.94 14.72 3.43
C ASN A 136 1.19 13.30 2.95
N TRP A 137 2.43 13.01 2.52
CA TRP A 137 2.78 11.66 2.09
C TRP A 137 2.67 10.66 3.23
N THR A 138 3.14 11.01 4.43
CA THR A 138 3.06 10.16 5.61
C THR A 138 1.61 9.92 6.04
N PHE A 139 0.76 10.95 6.01
CA PHE A 139 -0.67 10.80 6.28
C PHE A 139 -1.32 9.75 5.36
N TRP A 140 -1.14 9.87 4.06
CA TRP A 140 -1.69 8.90 3.10
C TRP A 140 -1.03 7.53 3.23
N ASN A 141 0.23 7.47 3.63
CA ASN A 141 0.89 6.21 3.94
C ASN A 141 0.29 5.52 5.18
N HIS A 142 -0.13 6.26 6.21
CA HIS A 142 -0.89 5.68 7.33
C HIS A 142 -2.22 5.06 6.85
N VAL A 143 -2.94 5.76 5.98
CA VAL A 143 -4.18 5.22 5.38
C VAL A 143 -3.92 3.89 4.67
N ARG A 144 -2.89 3.82 3.82
CA ARG A 144 -2.48 2.59 3.12
C ARG A 144 -2.10 1.47 4.09
N THR A 145 -1.36 1.80 5.14
CA THR A 145 -0.93 0.84 6.16
C THR A 145 -2.14 0.21 6.85
N ILE A 146 -3.07 1.04 7.33
CA ILE A 146 -4.28 0.58 8.03
C ILE A 146 -5.15 -0.25 7.09
N ALA A 147 -5.33 0.20 5.85
CA ALA A 147 -6.14 -0.50 4.87
C ALA A 147 -5.58 -1.88 4.51
N ALA A 148 -4.28 -1.98 4.20
CA ALA A 148 -3.63 -3.25 3.88
C ALA A 148 -3.60 -4.20 5.08
N PHE A 149 -3.31 -3.69 6.28
CA PHE A 149 -3.32 -4.50 7.50
C PHE A 149 -4.73 -4.99 7.84
N GLY A 150 -5.74 -4.11 7.76
CA GLY A 150 -7.15 -4.46 7.96
C GLY A 150 -7.62 -5.53 6.97
N ALA A 151 -7.19 -5.44 5.70
CA ALA A 151 -7.47 -6.48 4.70
C ALA A 151 -6.88 -7.83 5.11
N ALA A 152 -5.61 -7.87 5.53
CA ALA A 152 -4.97 -9.10 6.00
C ALA A 152 -5.69 -9.71 7.21
N VAL A 153 -6.08 -8.89 8.19
CA VAL A 153 -6.84 -9.34 9.38
C VAL A 153 -8.17 -9.96 8.98
N LEU A 154 -8.98 -9.27 8.15
CA LEU A 154 -10.29 -9.77 7.73
C LEU A 154 -10.19 -11.10 6.98
N LEU A 155 -9.18 -11.26 6.11
CA LEU A 155 -8.95 -12.51 5.38
C LEU A 155 -8.48 -13.67 6.28
N THR A 156 -7.89 -13.36 7.44
CA THR A 156 -7.38 -14.36 8.39
C THR A 156 -8.47 -14.82 9.36
N VAL A 157 -9.22 -13.88 9.93
CA VAL A 157 -10.15 -14.15 11.05
C VAL A 157 -11.40 -14.89 10.58
N PHE A 158 -11.93 -14.53 9.41
CA PHE A 158 -13.18 -15.12 8.91
C PHE A 158 -12.88 -16.28 7.96
N LYS A 159 -12.74 -17.46 8.57
CA LYS A 159 -12.62 -18.74 7.86
C LYS A 159 -13.95 -19.07 7.17
N THR A 160 -13.85 -19.76 6.06
CA THR A 160 -14.99 -20.43 5.38
C THR A 160 -15.46 -21.61 6.19
#